data_42680d41902970bc9a65648e27993034
#
_entry.id   42680d41902970bc9a65648e27993034
#
_cell.length_a   1.000
_cell.length_b   1.000
_cell.length_c   1.000
_cell.angle_alpha   90.00
_cell.angle_beta   90.00
_cell.angle_gamma   90.00
#
_symmetry.space_group_name_H-M   'P 1'
#
loop_
_entity.id
_entity.type
_entity.pdbx_description
1 polymer ?
#
loop_
_entity_poly.entity_id
_entity_poly.type
_entity_poly.pdbx_seq_one_letter_code
_entity_poly.pdbx_strand_id
1 'polypeptide(L)' 'MDDRLDDGEAIARLNLLRIEHRDLDAAIVALAAGGGPDQLQMMRLKKRKLRLRDEIAALEDQLIPDIIA' A
#
# COMPACT_ATOMS: atom_id res chain seq x y z
N MET A 1 3.25 -24.19 -10.08
CA MET A 1 2.94 -22.93 -10.78
C MET A 1 3.48 -21.77 -9.98
N ASP A 2 4.12 -20.85 -10.63
CA ASP A 2 4.74 -19.73 -9.96
C ASP A 2 3.71 -18.64 -9.70
N ASP A 3 3.54 -18.26 -8.46
CA ASP A 3 2.59 -17.20 -8.09
C ASP A 3 3.16 -15.80 -8.29
N ARG A 4 4.40 -15.72 -8.73
CA ARG A 4 5.04 -14.42 -8.92
C ARG A 4 4.54 -13.78 -10.20
N LEU A 5 4.30 -12.49 -10.12
CA LEU A 5 4.01 -11.71 -11.32
C LEU A 5 5.30 -11.56 -12.13
N ASP A 6 5.17 -11.40 -13.44
CA ASP A 6 6.34 -11.00 -14.21
C ASP A 6 6.70 -9.55 -13.84
N ASP A 7 7.87 -9.09 -14.26
CA ASP A 7 8.35 -7.78 -13.84
C ASP A 7 7.44 -6.64 -14.32
N GLY A 8 6.91 -6.75 -15.52
CA GLY A 8 6.00 -5.72 -16.04
C GLY A 8 4.71 -5.65 -15.24
N GLU A 9 4.14 -6.79 -14.91
CA GLU A 9 2.93 -6.86 -14.10
C GLU A 9 3.19 -6.36 -12.69
N ALA A 10 4.33 -6.73 -12.12
CA ALA A 10 4.69 -6.30 -10.78
C ALA A 10 4.87 -4.79 -10.71
N ILE A 11 5.50 -4.19 -11.72
CA ILE A 11 5.69 -2.74 -11.77
C ILE A 11 4.34 -2.03 -11.87
N ALA A 12 3.46 -2.52 -12.73
CA ALA A 12 2.14 -1.92 -12.88
C ALA A 12 1.34 -1.99 -11.59
N ARG A 13 1.37 -3.16 -10.95
CA ARG A 13 0.66 -3.33 -9.68
C ARG A 13 1.26 -2.45 -8.59
N LEU A 14 2.56 -2.38 -8.52
CA LEU A 14 3.25 -1.54 -7.54
C LEU A 14 2.83 -0.08 -7.68
N ASN A 15 2.76 0.41 -8.91
CA ASN A 15 2.33 1.79 -9.16
C ASN A 15 0.90 2.03 -8.68
N LEU A 16 0.01 1.10 -8.95
CA LEU A 16 -1.38 1.21 -8.49
C LEU A 16 -1.46 1.20 -6.96
N LEU A 17 -0.71 0.30 -6.33
CA LEU A 17 -0.71 0.21 -4.87
C LEU A 17 -0.15 1.47 -4.22
N ARG A 18 0.85 2.07 -4.82
CA ARG A 18 1.41 3.33 -4.32
C ARG A 18 0.40 4.46 -4.39
N ILE A 19 -0.36 4.52 -5.48
CA ILE A 19 -1.42 5.51 -5.61
C ILE A 19 -2.50 5.28 -4.55
N GLU A 20 -2.94 4.04 -4.38
CA GLU A 20 -3.93 3.72 -3.37
C GLU A 20 -3.44 4.06 -1.96
N HIS A 21 -2.19 3.74 -1.67
CA HIS A 21 -1.61 4.03 -0.37
C HIS A 21 -1.59 5.53 -0.10
N ARG A 22 -1.21 6.31 -1.11
CA ARG A 22 -1.17 7.76 -1.00
C ARG A 22 -2.56 8.34 -0.78
N ASP A 23 -3.55 7.86 -1.55
CA ASP A 23 -4.92 8.33 -1.44
C ASP A 23 -5.51 7.98 -0.08
N LEU A 24 -5.19 6.79 0.41
CA LEU A 24 -5.67 6.34 1.70
C LEU A 24 -5.05 7.14 2.84
N ASP A 25 -3.78 7.46 2.72
CA ASP A 25 -3.09 8.28 3.71
C ASP A 25 -3.73 9.68 3.76
N ALA A 26 -4.01 10.26 2.60
CA ALA A 26 -4.67 11.55 2.52
C ALA A 26 -6.08 11.50 3.13
N ALA A 27 -6.81 10.42 2.89
CA ALA A 27 -8.14 10.24 3.46
C ALA A 27 -8.09 10.16 4.99
N ILE A 28 -7.11 9.44 5.51
CA ILE A 28 -6.93 9.32 6.97
C ILE A 28 -6.66 10.70 7.58
N VAL A 29 -5.77 11.46 6.96
CA VAL A 29 -5.44 12.80 7.44
C VAL A 29 -6.67 13.71 7.40
N ALA A 30 -7.42 13.65 6.31
CA ALA A 30 -8.62 14.49 6.15
C ALA A 30 -9.68 14.13 7.19
N LEU A 31 -9.90 12.85 7.46
CA LEU A 31 -10.87 12.42 8.46
C LEU A 31 -10.44 12.84 9.85
N ALA A 32 -9.16 12.72 10.16
CA ALA A 32 -8.66 13.14 11.47
C ALA A 32 -8.83 14.64 11.67
N ALA A 33 -8.64 15.42 10.61
CA ALA A 33 -8.79 16.87 10.69
C ALA A 33 -10.25 17.29 10.78
N GLY A 34 -11.18 16.43 10.36
CA GLY A 34 -12.60 16.73 10.35
C GLY A 34 -13.25 16.74 11.73
N GLY A 35 -12.53 16.42 12.79
CA GLY A 35 -13.02 16.68 14.14
C GLY A 35 -14.00 15.68 14.70
N GLY A 36 -13.95 14.45 14.31
CA GLY A 36 -14.82 13.46 14.91
C GLY A 36 -15.07 12.29 14.00
N PRO A 37 -14.01 11.67 13.51
CA PRO A 37 -14.19 10.52 12.65
C PRO A 37 -14.72 9.35 13.46
N ASP A 38 -15.51 8.52 12.79
CA ASP A 38 -15.89 7.23 13.32
C ASP A 38 -14.60 6.43 13.57
N GLN A 39 -14.39 6.07 14.82
CA GLN A 39 -13.16 5.35 15.19
C GLN A 39 -13.05 4.00 14.49
N LEU A 40 -14.17 3.34 14.29
CA LEU A 40 -14.16 2.07 13.57
C LEU A 40 -13.72 2.27 12.13
N GLN A 41 -14.23 3.30 11.48
CA GLN A 41 -13.82 3.64 10.13
C GLN A 41 -12.34 3.96 10.06
N MET A 42 -11.84 4.72 11.01
CA MET A 42 -10.42 5.08 11.08
C MET A 42 -9.56 3.83 11.24
N MET A 43 -9.97 2.90 12.09
CA MET A 43 -9.25 1.65 12.29
C MET A 43 -9.18 0.84 11.00
N ARG A 44 -10.29 0.76 10.27
CA ARG A 44 -10.35 0.04 9.01
C ARG A 44 -9.42 0.65 7.98
N LEU A 45 -9.39 1.96 7.88
CA LEU A 45 -8.53 2.66 6.94
C LEU A 45 -7.07 2.44 7.27
N LYS A 46 -6.71 2.52 8.53
CA LYS A 46 -5.33 2.29 8.97
C LYS A 46 -4.89 0.87 8.71
N LYS A 47 -5.77 -0.10 8.93
CA LYS A 47 -5.48 -1.49 8.67
C LYS A 47 -5.28 -1.74 7.18
N ARG A 48 -6.11 -1.13 6.34
CA ARG A 48 -5.95 -1.23 4.90
C ARG A 48 -4.65 -0.61 4.44
N LYS A 49 -4.28 0.52 5.03
CA LYS A 49 -3.02 1.17 4.71
C LYS A 49 -1.83 0.27 5.02
N LEU A 50 -1.86 -0.42 6.15
CA LEU A 50 -0.80 -1.36 6.51
C LEU A 50 -0.71 -2.51 5.52
N ARG A 51 -1.85 -3.04 5.08
CA ARG A 51 -1.86 -4.10 4.08
C ARG A 51 -1.24 -3.65 2.77
N LEU A 52 -1.60 -2.44 2.33
CA LEU A 52 -1.03 -1.89 1.10
C LEU A 52 0.48 -1.73 1.23
N ARG A 53 0.92 -1.25 2.37
CA ARG A 53 2.34 -1.11 2.64
C ARG A 53 3.07 -2.45 2.56
N ASP A 54 2.47 -3.49 3.12
CA ASP A 54 3.08 -4.81 3.08
C ASP A 54 3.15 -5.37 1.66
N GLU A 55 2.09 -5.17 0.88
CA GLU A 55 2.09 -5.59 -0.52
C GLU A 55 3.13 -4.84 -1.34
N ILE A 56 3.24 -3.53 -1.10
CA ILE A 56 4.25 -2.70 -1.77
C ILE A 56 5.64 -3.23 -1.45
N ALA A 57 5.91 -3.51 -0.19
CA ALA A 57 7.21 -4.01 0.23
C ALA A 57 7.53 -5.34 -0.43
N ALA A 58 6.55 -6.23 -0.53
CA ALA A 58 6.74 -7.52 -1.16
C ALA A 58 7.05 -7.38 -2.65
N LEU A 59 6.37 -6.47 -3.33
CA LEU A 59 6.64 -6.24 -4.75
C LEU A 59 7.98 -5.57 -4.98
N GLU A 60 8.34 -4.63 -4.13
CA GLU A 60 9.66 -4.02 -4.20
C GLU A 60 10.77 -5.03 -4.00
N ASP A 61 10.58 -5.94 -3.06
CA ASP A 61 11.52 -7.03 -2.83
C ASP A 61 11.68 -7.90 -4.06
N GLN A 62 10.57 -8.18 -4.74
CA GLN A 62 10.61 -8.99 -5.95
C GLN A 62 11.36 -8.27 -7.08
N LEU A 63 11.19 -6.97 -7.19
CA LEU A 63 11.77 -6.18 -8.28
C LEU A 63 13.22 -5.79 -8.05
N ILE A 64 13.67 -5.77 -6.79
CA ILE A 64 15.02 -5.35 -6.45
C ILE A 64 15.70 -6.47 -5.66
N PRO A 65 16.01 -7.59 -6.32
CA PRO A 65 16.61 -8.72 -5.63
C PRO A 65 18.08 -8.45 -5.33
N ASP A 66 18.49 -8.63 -4.10
CA ASP A 66 19.88 -8.69 -3.69
C ASP A 66 20.79 -7.60 -4.23
N ILE A 67 20.26 -6.45 -4.42
CA ILE A 67 21.08 -5.35 -4.89
C ILE A 67 22.00 -4.86 -3.80
N ILE A 68 21.61 -5.07 -2.60
CA ILE A 68 22.37 -4.55 -1.47
C ILE A 68 23.48 -5.51 -1.14
N ALA A 69 24.61 -5.02 -1.27
CA ALA A 69 25.78 -5.80 -0.89
C ALA A 69 25.93 -5.85 0.62
#